data_8c7946836baf43fb4346d1d5c3cef0d1
#
_entry.id   8c7946836baf43fb4346d1d5c3cef0d1
#
_cell.length_a   1.000
_cell.length_b   1.000
_cell.length_c   1.000
_cell.angle_alpha   90.00
_cell.angle_beta   90.00
_cell.angle_gamma   90.00
#
_symmetry.space_group_name_H-M   'P 1'
#
loop_
_entity.id
_entity.type
_entity.pdbx_description
1 polymer ?
#
loop_
_entity_poly.entity_id
_entity_poly.type
_entity_poly.pdbx_seq_one_letter_code
_entity_poly.pdbx_strand_id
1 'polypeptide(L)'
;PENVTVFGESAGGHNSAAIFASPLAQGLFHKVIVESGIMSVSSIEAAESYLPEDRIAPTVSGLEIFNQVLIQNEKAANIKEAKEIQEQMDPKEIRDLLYQQSPNVLLKAVDDSGPKRDGMTRVFPDGLVILSGGIKEAFTNSNFNRVPIISGTNKDENKFFNSLNRNFVEWGPAEGL
;
A
#
# COMPACT_ATOMS: atom_id res chain seq x y z
N PRO A 1 27.47 -2.16 -8.81
CA PRO A 1 27.85 -1.90 -7.42
C PRO A 1 27.78 -3.21 -6.63
N GLU A 2 28.82 -3.46 -5.78
CA GLU A 2 28.98 -4.73 -5.06
C GLU A 2 28.63 -4.60 -3.56
N ASN A 3 28.04 -3.49 -3.15
CA ASN A 3 27.68 -3.21 -1.76
C ASN A 3 26.43 -2.32 -1.67
N VAL A 4 25.28 -2.87 -2.07
CA VAL A 4 23.98 -2.20 -1.99
C VAL A 4 23.26 -2.69 -0.74
N THR A 5 22.82 -1.78 0.11
CA THR A 5 21.96 -2.06 1.25
C THR A 5 20.59 -1.46 1.00
N VAL A 6 19.53 -2.27 1.06
CA VAL A 6 18.16 -1.82 1.08
C VAL A 6 17.73 -1.67 2.53
N PHE A 7 17.10 -0.55 2.89
CA PHE A 7 16.61 -0.35 4.26
C PHE A 7 15.33 0.50 4.27
N GLY A 8 14.59 0.39 5.34
CA GLY A 8 13.40 1.20 5.54
C GLY A 8 12.73 0.97 6.88
N GLU A 9 12.04 2.02 7.33
CA GLU A 9 11.28 2.08 8.56
C GLU A 9 9.78 2.15 8.24
N SER A 10 8.93 1.53 9.07
CA SER A 10 7.47 1.53 8.93
C SER A 10 7.02 1.08 7.54
N ALA A 11 6.41 1.94 6.72
CA ALA A 11 6.07 1.63 5.33
C ALA A 11 7.30 1.26 4.48
N GLY A 12 8.44 1.92 4.72
CA GLY A 12 9.72 1.55 4.12
C GLY A 12 10.21 0.18 4.58
N GLY A 13 9.95 -0.20 5.83
CA GLY A 13 10.20 -1.54 6.36
C GLY A 13 9.35 -2.60 5.67
N HIS A 14 8.07 -2.32 5.39
CA HIS A 14 7.21 -3.19 4.57
C HIS A 14 7.80 -3.40 3.17
N ASN A 15 8.19 -2.31 2.52
CA ASN A 15 8.74 -2.38 1.17
C ASN A 15 10.08 -3.12 1.16
N SER A 16 10.94 -2.92 2.17
CA SER A 16 12.20 -3.65 2.30
C SER A 16 11.97 -5.15 2.51
N ALA A 17 10.97 -5.54 3.32
CA ALA A 17 10.59 -6.94 3.49
C ALA A 17 10.02 -7.54 2.19
N ALA A 18 9.23 -6.79 1.43
CA ALA A 18 8.69 -7.19 0.14
C ALA A 18 9.82 -7.44 -0.88
N ILE A 19 10.77 -6.50 -0.99
CA ILE A 19 11.95 -6.63 -1.85
C ILE A 19 12.80 -7.83 -1.43
N PHE A 20 13.00 -8.03 -0.12
CA PHE A 20 13.75 -9.18 0.40
C PHE A 20 13.09 -10.53 0.04
N ALA A 21 11.75 -10.59 0.02
CA ALA A 21 10.98 -11.77 -0.37
C ALA A 21 10.82 -11.93 -1.90
N SER A 22 11.11 -10.89 -2.70
CA SER A 22 10.86 -10.91 -4.14
C SER A 22 11.92 -11.71 -4.91
N PRO A 23 11.54 -12.68 -5.74
CA PRO A 23 12.47 -13.39 -6.60
C PRO A 23 13.08 -12.48 -7.67
N LEU A 24 12.35 -11.42 -8.09
CA LEU A 24 12.84 -10.47 -9.10
C LEU A 24 13.93 -9.54 -8.57
N ALA A 25 14.10 -9.45 -7.25
CA ALA A 25 15.15 -8.64 -6.63
C ALA A 25 16.45 -9.42 -6.40
N GLN A 26 16.51 -10.68 -6.82
CA GLN A 26 17.70 -11.51 -6.62
C GLN A 26 18.93 -10.88 -7.31
N GLY A 27 20.00 -10.71 -6.52
CA GLY A 27 21.26 -10.13 -7.00
C GLY A 27 21.28 -8.61 -7.16
N LEU A 28 20.16 -7.91 -6.89
CA LEU A 28 20.11 -6.45 -7.00
C LEU A 28 20.62 -5.75 -5.73
N PHE A 29 20.67 -6.44 -4.60
CA PHE A 29 21.17 -5.91 -3.33
C PHE A 29 21.95 -6.98 -2.54
N HIS A 30 22.70 -6.53 -1.53
CA HIS A 30 23.65 -7.35 -0.79
C HIS A 30 23.33 -7.44 0.70
N LYS A 31 22.49 -6.54 1.23
CA LYS A 31 22.09 -6.46 2.63
C LYS A 31 20.70 -5.84 2.72
N VAL A 32 19.96 -6.17 3.78
CA VAL A 32 18.66 -5.54 4.04
C VAL A 32 18.52 -5.18 5.52
N ILE A 33 17.86 -4.05 5.78
CA ILE A 33 17.47 -3.64 7.13
C ILE A 33 15.96 -3.35 7.11
N VAL A 34 15.21 -4.02 8.00
CA VAL A 34 13.76 -3.90 8.14
C VAL A 34 13.45 -3.37 9.53
N GLU A 35 13.06 -2.10 9.61
CA GLU A 35 12.74 -1.44 10.88
C GLU A 35 11.23 -1.27 11.00
N SER A 36 10.63 -1.86 12.03
CA SER A 36 9.18 -1.81 12.31
C SER A 36 8.30 -2.14 11.09
N GLY A 37 8.79 -3.04 10.23
CA GLY A 37 8.07 -3.48 9.04
C GLY A 37 7.04 -4.56 9.37
N ILE A 38 5.89 -4.53 8.69
CA ILE A 38 4.86 -5.57 8.78
C ILE A 38 4.98 -6.49 7.56
N MET A 39 4.81 -7.79 7.77
CA MET A 39 4.85 -8.80 6.70
C MET A 39 3.45 -9.13 6.14
N SER A 40 2.43 -8.37 6.54
CA SER A 40 1.08 -8.55 6.02
C SER A 40 0.95 -7.98 4.61
N VAL A 41 0.17 -8.67 3.80
CA VAL A 41 -0.17 -8.24 2.44
C VAL A 41 -1.67 -8.00 2.35
N SER A 42 -2.10 -7.18 1.39
CA SER A 42 -3.51 -7.08 0.98
C SER A 42 -3.85 -8.20 0.00
N SER A 43 -5.13 -8.49 -0.21
CA SER A 43 -5.53 -9.35 -1.33
C SER A 43 -5.60 -8.53 -2.63
N ILE A 44 -5.56 -9.23 -3.76
CA ILE A 44 -5.74 -8.60 -5.09
C ILE A 44 -7.13 -7.96 -5.15
N GLU A 45 -8.17 -8.66 -4.67
CA GLU A 45 -9.53 -8.17 -4.66
C GLU A 45 -9.68 -6.86 -3.85
N ALA A 46 -8.93 -6.72 -2.76
CA ALA A 46 -8.89 -5.47 -1.99
C ALA A 46 -8.14 -4.34 -2.72
N ALA A 47 -7.19 -4.69 -3.59
CA ALA A 47 -6.44 -3.72 -4.41
C ALA A 47 -7.21 -3.25 -5.65
N GLU A 48 -8.22 -4.01 -6.08
CA GLU A 48 -8.95 -3.83 -7.34
C GLU A 48 -10.44 -3.48 -7.15
N SER A 49 -10.86 -3.04 -5.95
CA SER A 49 -12.23 -2.54 -5.75
C SER A 49 -12.44 -1.23 -6.52
N TYR A 50 -13.55 -1.12 -7.26
CA TYR A 50 -13.90 0.08 -8.02
C TYR A 50 -14.68 1.11 -7.22
N LEU A 51 -15.45 0.64 -6.24
CA LEU A 51 -16.39 1.47 -5.47
C LEU A 51 -16.18 1.26 -3.96
N PRO A 52 -16.44 2.27 -3.13
CA PRO A 52 -16.34 2.14 -1.67
C PRO A 52 -17.19 1.00 -1.09
N GLU A 53 -18.37 0.74 -1.67
CA GLU A 53 -19.27 -0.34 -1.29
C GLU A 53 -18.75 -1.75 -1.63
N ASP A 54 -17.83 -1.85 -2.59
CA ASP A 54 -17.22 -3.12 -3.02
C ASP A 54 -15.99 -3.50 -2.18
N ARG A 55 -15.56 -2.64 -1.25
CA ARG A 55 -14.35 -2.86 -0.45
C ARG A 55 -14.46 -4.09 0.43
N ILE A 56 -13.48 -4.97 0.31
CA ILE A 56 -13.30 -6.14 1.21
C ILE A 56 -12.53 -5.74 2.47
N ALA A 57 -11.71 -4.70 2.38
CA ALA A 57 -10.91 -4.18 3.48
C ALA A 57 -11.08 -2.65 3.58
N PRO A 58 -10.83 -2.03 4.74
CA PRO A 58 -10.94 -0.58 4.92
C PRO A 58 -9.75 0.16 4.28
N THR A 59 -9.46 -0.14 3.03
CA THR A 59 -8.37 0.47 2.26
C THR A 59 -8.87 0.94 0.91
N VAL A 60 -8.35 2.06 0.46
CA VAL A 60 -8.69 2.63 -0.84
C VAL A 60 -7.85 1.93 -1.92
N SER A 61 -8.50 1.50 -3.00
CA SER A 61 -7.83 0.87 -4.13
C SER A 61 -7.28 1.89 -5.14
N GLY A 62 -6.37 1.45 -6.01
CA GLY A 62 -5.91 2.26 -7.13
C GLY A 62 -7.02 2.61 -8.13
N LEU A 63 -8.01 1.72 -8.30
CA LEU A 63 -9.15 1.94 -9.20
C LEU A 63 -10.11 3.02 -8.65
N GLU A 64 -10.34 3.04 -7.34
CA GLU A 64 -11.12 4.10 -6.70
C GLU A 64 -10.43 5.47 -6.82
N ILE A 65 -9.11 5.52 -6.65
CA ILE A 65 -8.33 6.76 -6.84
C ILE A 65 -8.44 7.24 -8.29
N PHE A 66 -8.36 6.33 -9.26
CA PHE A 66 -8.48 6.69 -10.66
C PHE A 66 -9.89 7.20 -11.02
N ASN A 67 -10.95 6.66 -10.41
CA ASN A 67 -12.29 7.22 -10.52
C ASN A 67 -12.33 8.70 -10.10
N GLN A 68 -11.65 9.06 -9.00
CA GLN A 68 -11.56 10.45 -8.57
C GLN A 68 -10.75 11.32 -9.54
N VAL A 69 -9.71 10.76 -10.16
CA VAL A 69 -8.96 11.46 -11.22
C VAL A 69 -9.87 11.76 -12.41
N LEU A 70 -10.72 10.82 -12.83
CA LEU A 70 -11.68 11.05 -13.91
C LEU A 70 -12.66 12.17 -13.58
N ILE A 71 -13.18 12.19 -12.34
CA ILE A 71 -14.10 13.24 -11.87
C ILE A 71 -13.40 14.60 -11.83
N GLN A 72 -12.20 14.67 -11.27
CA GLN A 72 -11.44 15.93 -11.19
C GLN A 72 -11.03 16.48 -12.56
N ASN A 73 -10.93 15.62 -13.57
CA ASN A 73 -10.68 16.02 -14.95
C ASN A 73 -11.98 16.25 -15.75
N GLU A 74 -13.13 16.34 -15.08
CA GLU A 74 -14.45 16.56 -15.70
C GLU A 74 -14.81 15.50 -16.77
N LYS A 75 -14.19 14.31 -16.70
CA LYS A 75 -14.46 13.18 -17.60
C LYS A 75 -15.63 12.34 -17.12
N ALA A 76 -16.01 12.45 -15.86
CA ALA A 76 -17.16 11.79 -15.24
C ALA A 76 -17.83 12.74 -14.24
N ALA A 77 -19.15 12.70 -14.16
CA ALA A 77 -19.92 13.53 -13.22
C ALA A 77 -20.00 12.90 -11.81
N ASN A 78 -19.79 11.60 -11.69
CA ASN A 78 -19.86 10.87 -10.43
C ASN A 78 -19.06 9.56 -10.50
N ILE A 79 -18.93 8.90 -9.33
CA ILE A 79 -18.09 7.71 -9.18
C ILE A 79 -18.58 6.49 -10.00
N LYS A 80 -19.90 6.36 -10.23
CA LYS A 80 -20.45 5.25 -11.02
C LYS A 80 -20.13 5.43 -12.50
N GLU A 81 -20.33 6.63 -13.01
CA GLU A 81 -19.93 6.98 -14.38
C GLU A 81 -18.42 6.85 -14.58
N ALA A 82 -17.62 7.26 -13.60
CA ALA A 82 -16.17 7.10 -13.64
C ALA A 82 -15.77 5.62 -13.75
N LYS A 83 -16.41 4.73 -12.98
CA LYS A 83 -16.20 3.29 -13.09
C LYS A 83 -16.53 2.77 -14.49
N GLU A 84 -17.69 3.12 -15.05
CA GLU A 84 -18.09 2.68 -16.38
C GLU A 84 -17.11 3.12 -17.47
N ILE A 85 -16.60 4.35 -17.36
CA ILE A 85 -15.57 4.86 -18.26
C ILE A 85 -14.25 4.10 -18.06
N GLN A 86 -13.80 3.94 -16.81
CA GLN A 86 -12.56 3.25 -16.48
C GLN A 86 -12.54 1.81 -17.00
N GLU A 87 -13.64 1.07 -16.86
CA GLU A 87 -13.77 -0.31 -17.33
C GLU A 87 -13.63 -0.46 -18.86
N GLN A 88 -13.84 0.63 -19.60
CA GLN A 88 -13.73 0.67 -21.07
C GLN A 88 -12.38 1.21 -21.56
N MET A 89 -11.59 1.80 -20.66
CA MET A 89 -10.31 2.42 -21.02
C MET A 89 -9.22 1.36 -21.25
N ASP A 90 -8.40 1.58 -22.26
CA ASP A 90 -7.16 0.82 -22.45
C ASP A 90 -6.15 1.13 -21.32
N PRO A 91 -5.40 0.13 -20.82
CA PRO A 91 -4.36 0.35 -19.81
C PRO A 91 -3.35 1.44 -20.16
N LYS A 92 -3.07 1.63 -21.44
CA LYS A 92 -2.19 2.70 -21.92
C LYS A 92 -2.84 4.07 -21.75
N GLU A 93 -4.13 4.20 -22.00
CA GLU A 93 -4.87 5.46 -21.81
C GLU A 93 -4.92 5.83 -20.33
N ILE A 94 -5.18 4.87 -19.44
CA ILE A 94 -5.15 5.06 -17.99
C ILE A 94 -3.77 5.56 -17.56
N ARG A 95 -2.70 4.88 -17.98
CA ARG A 95 -1.33 5.27 -17.68
C ARG A 95 -1.02 6.68 -18.19
N ASP A 96 -1.33 6.96 -19.45
CA ASP A 96 -1.01 8.23 -20.07
C ASP A 96 -1.77 9.38 -19.41
N LEU A 97 -3.03 9.16 -18.99
CA LEU A 97 -3.80 10.12 -18.21
C LEU A 97 -3.19 10.36 -16.83
N LEU A 98 -2.79 9.32 -16.12
CA LEU A 98 -2.16 9.45 -14.80
C LEU A 98 -0.83 10.22 -14.87
N TYR A 99 0.00 9.94 -15.85
CA TYR A 99 1.28 10.66 -16.03
C TYR A 99 1.11 12.14 -16.40
N GLN A 100 -0.04 12.54 -16.91
CA GLN A 100 -0.35 13.94 -17.21
C GLN A 100 -0.83 14.72 -15.97
N GLN A 101 -1.16 14.01 -14.88
CA GLN A 101 -1.66 14.69 -13.69
C GLN A 101 -0.55 15.36 -12.89
N SER A 102 -0.89 16.51 -12.29
CA SER A 102 -0.01 17.10 -11.29
C SER A 102 -0.05 16.29 -9.99
N PRO A 103 1.03 16.33 -9.17
CA PRO A 103 1.00 15.67 -7.86
C PRO A 103 -0.18 16.09 -6.98
N ASN A 104 -0.61 17.35 -7.05
CA ASN A 104 -1.73 17.86 -6.26
C ASN A 104 -3.07 17.20 -6.66
N VAL A 105 -3.29 16.94 -7.95
CA VAL A 105 -4.48 16.23 -8.43
C VAL A 105 -4.48 14.79 -7.90
N LEU A 106 -3.34 14.10 -7.97
CA LEU A 106 -3.23 12.72 -7.48
C LEU A 106 -3.44 12.64 -5.96
N LEU A 107 -2.83 13.54 -5.18
CA LEU A 107 -3.01 13.59 -3.73
C LEU A 107 -4.45 13.92 -3.36
N LYS A 108 -5.09 14.86 -4.06
CA LYS A 108 -6.51 15.16 -3.86
C LYS A 108 -7.40 13.98 -4.20
N ALA A 109 -7.09 13.22 -5.26
CA ALA A 109 -7.84 12.01 -5.61
C ALA A 109 -7.76 10.93 -4.51
N VAL A 110 -6.60 10.78 -3.86
CA VAL A 110 -6.46 9.91 -2.68
C VAL A 110 -7.32 10.40 -1.51
N ASP A 111 -7.31 11.71 -1.22
CA ASP A 111 -8.11 12.30 -0.15
C ASP A 111 -9.62 12.15 -0.40
N ASP A 112 -10.06 12.32 -1.64
CA ASP A 112 -11.46 12.25 -2.05
C ASP A 112 -11.98 10.78 -2.12
N SER A 113 -11.09 9.80 -2.25
CA SER A 113 -11.46 8.39 -2.41
C SER A 113 -11.94 7.71 -1.13
N GLY A 114 -11.66 8.26 0.05
CA GLY A 114 -12.10 7.61 1.28
C GLY A 114 -11.70 8.31 2.56
N PRO A 115 -12.16 7.77 3.70
CA PRO A 115 -11.84 8.34 4.99
C PRO A 115 -10.32 8.32 5.23
N LYS A 116 -9.80 9.43 5.71
CA LYS A 116 -8.35 9.67 5.97
C LYS A 116 -7.64 8.62 6.84
N ARG A 117 -8.39 7.67 7.42
CA ARG A 117 -7.89 6.61 8.30
C ARG A 117 -7.66 5.27 7.62
N ASP A 118 -8.23 5.05 6.44
CA ASP A 118 -8.22 3.72 5.81
C ASP A 118 -6.93 3.45 5.06
N GLY A 119 -6.23 4.51 4.65
CA GLY A 119 -4.96 4.39 3.95
C GLY A 119 -5.10 3.76 2.56
N MET A 120 -3.97 3.62 1.89
CA MET A 120 -3.88 2.95 0.59
C MET A 120 -3.69 1.44 0.78
N THR A 121 -4.04 0.69 -0.25
CA THR A 121 -3.76 -0.76 -0.32
C THR A 121 -2.28 -1.01 -0.08
N ARG A 122 -1.97 -1.99 0.75
CA ARG A 122 -0.60 -2.46 1.01
C ARG A 122 -0.10 -3.26 -0.18
N VAL A 123 1.15 -3.71 -0.12
CA VAL A 123 1.65 -4.68 -1.10
C VAL A 123 0.74 -5.91 -1.15
N PHE A 124 0.56 -6.46 -2.33
CA PHE A 124 -0.29 -7.64 -2.56
C PHE A 124 0.47 -8.71 -3.35
N PRO A 125 0.11 -9.99 -3.19
CA PRO A 125 0.80 -11.09 -3.84
C PRO A 125 0.33 -11.24 -5.29
N ASP A 126 0.98 -10.52 -6.21
CA ASP A 126 0.71 -10.55 -7.64
C ASP A 126 1.23 -11.83 -8.34
N GLY A 127 1.95 -12.68 -7.62
CA GLY A 127 2.56 -13.91 -8.12
C GLY A 127 3.88 -13.70 -8.86
N LEU A 128 4.31 -12.45 -9.05
CA LEU A 128 5.56 -12.07 -9.76
C LEU A 128 6.54 -11.35 -8.82
N VAL A 129 6.17 -10.17 -8.34
CA VAL A 129 7.00 -9.40 -7.40
C VAL A 129 6.90 -10.02 -6.01
N ILE A 130 5.67 -10.30 -5.58
CA ILE A 130 5.41 -11.04 -4.34
C ILE A 130 4.70 -12.33 -4.71
N LEU A 131 5.30 -13.47 -4.37
CA LEU A 131 4.72 -14.78 -4.66
C LEU A 131 3.34 -14.94 -4.01
N SER A 132 2.49 -15.79 -4.57
CA SER A 132 1.07 -15.94 -4.22
C SER A 132 0.81 -16.20 -2.72
N GLY A 133 1.75 -16.84 -2.02
CA GLY A 133 1.68 -17.04 -0.57
C GLY A 133 2.04 -15.82 0.28
N GLY A 134 2.46 -14.73 -0.34
CA GLY A 134 2.83 -13.49 0.33
C GLY A 134 4.18 -13.53 1.04
N ILE A 135 4.52 -12.41 1.68
CA ILE A 135 5.83 -12.22 2.34
C ILE A 135 6.03 -13.23 3.47
N LYS A 136 5.02 -13.46 4.31
CA LYS A 136 5.10 -14.39 5.45
C LYS A 136 5.41 -15.81 4.99
N GLU A 137 4.76 -16.28 3.94
CA GLU A 137 5.00 -17.62 3.41
C GLU A 137 6.39 -17.74 2.79
N ALA A 138 6.85 -16.72 2.09
CA ALA A 138 8.21 -16.67 1.55
C ALA A 138 9.26 -16.88 2.67
N PHE A 139 9.08 -16.23 3.82
CA PHE A 139 9.97 -16.44 4.98
C PHE A 139 9.84 -17.85 5.57
N THR A 140 8.61 -18.36 5.75
CA THR A 140 8.37 -19.69 6.31
C THR A 140 9.00 -20.80 5.46
N ASN A 141 8.90 -20.67 4.15
CA ASN A 141 9.42 -21.64 3.19
C ASN A 141 10.88 -21.37 2.77
N SER A 142 11.54 -20.41 3.43
CA SER A 142 12.91 -19.99 3.09
C SER A 142 13.08 -19.54 1.64
N ASN A 143 12.04 -18.98 1.05
CA ASN A 143 11.97 -18.53 -0.35
C ASN A 143 12.19 -17.02 -0.44
N PHE A 144 13.37 -16.58 -0.05
CA PHE A 144 13.78 -15.16 0.00
C PHE A 144 15.24 -15.00 -0.43
N ASN A 145 15.65 -13.78 -0.71
CA ASN A 145 17.02 -13.46 -1.11
C ASN A 145 18.01 -13.75 0.03
N ARG A 146 19.04 -14.56 -0.23
CA ARG A 146 20.02 -15.03 0.77
C ARG A 146 21.09 -13.97 1.04
N VAL A 147 20.71 -12.88 1.67
CA VAL A 147 21.62 -11.79 2.09
C VAL A 147 21.51 -11.55 3.60
N PRO A 148 22.53 -10.96 4.23
CA PRO A 148 22.45 -10.54 5.63
C PRO A 148 21.26 -9.61 5.88
N ILE A 149 20.54 -9.84 6.97
CA ILE A 149 19.39 -9.06 7.40
C ILE A 149 19.58 -8.54 8.83
N ILE A 150 19.20 -7.29 9.05
CA ILE A 150 18.90 -6.73 10.38
C ILE A 150 17.39 -6.45 10.42
N SER A 151 16.69 -6.96 11.42
CA SER A 151 15.28 -6.68 11.60
C SER A 151 14.99 -6.41 13.07
N GLY A 152 14.10 -5.45 13.31
CA GLY A 152 13.69 -5.08 14.66
C GLY A 152 12.44 -4.22 14.69
N THR A 153 11.89 -4.07 15.90
CA THR A 153 10.78 -3.20 16.22
C THR A 153 11.08 -2.46 17.52
N ASN A 154 10.38 -1.35 17.79
CA ASN A 154 10.46 -0.69 19.06
C ASN A 154 9.81 -1.54 20.17
N LYS A 155 10.30 -1.44 21.40
CA LYS A 155 9.80 -2.16 22.55
C LYS A 155 8.29 -1.93 22.78
N ASP A 156 7.84 -0.71 22.56
CA ASP A 156 6.48 -0.26 22.85
C ASP A 156 5.71 0.15 21.58
N GLU A 157 6.07 -0.40 20.44
CA GLU A 157 5.54 -0.11 19.09
C GLU A 157 4.01 0.02 19.08
N ASN A 158 3.32 -1.01 19.59
CA ASN A 158 1.86 -1.05 19.57
C ASN A 158 1.20 -0.09 20.57
N LYS A 159 1.89 0.39 21.58
CA LYS A 159 1.29 1.32 22.56
C LYS A 159 0.86 2.62 21.90
N PHE A 160 1.68 3.17 21.01
CA PHE A 160 1.35 4.38 20.26
C PHE A 160 0.09 4.15 19.40
N PHE A 161 0.06 3.10 18.58
CA PHE A 161 -1.09 2.82 17.71
C PHE A 161 -2.35 2.48 18.50
N ASN A 162 -2.22 1.72 19.59
CA ASN A 162 -3.34 1.39 20.47
C ASN A 162 -3.90 2.64 21.18
N SER A 163 -3.06 3.61 21.52
CA SER A 163 -3.52 4.87 22.11
C SER A 163 -4.37 5.72 21.15
N LEU A 164 -4.27 5.49 19.86
CA LEU A 164 -5.07 6.16 18.84
C LEU A 164 -6.37 5.40 18.50
N ASN A 165 -6.55 4.20 19.02
CA ASN A 165 -7.68 3.33 18.70
C ASN A 165 -8.70 3.34 19.85
N ARG A 166 -9.90 3.87 19.56
CA ARG A 166 -11.01 3.97 20.55
C ARG A 166 -11.49 2.63 21.10
N ASN A 167 -11.16 1.52 20.48
CA ASN A 167 -11.46 0.19 21.02
C ASN A 167 -10.55 -0.18 22.21
N PHE A 168 -9.43 0.50 22.38
CA PHE A 168 -8.44 0.22 23.44
C PHE A 168 -8.29 1.37 24.42
N VAL A 169 -8.79 2.58 24.12
CA VAL A 169 -8.63 3.77 24.93
C VAL A 169 -9.91 4.61 24.95
N GLU A 170 -10.38 4.94 26.15
CA GLU A 170 -11.38 5.98 26.33
C GLU A 170 -10.68 7.35 26.37
N TRP A 171 -11.02 8.20 25.42
CA TRP A 171 -10.55 9.59 25.42
C TRP A 171 -11.48 10.38 26.33
N GLY A 172 -10.97 10.84 27.47
CA GLY A 172 -11.64 11.83 28.28
C GLY A 172 -11.86 13.15 27.52
N PRO A 173 -12.75 14.04 28.01
CA PRO A 173 -12.83 15.38 27.46
C PRO A 173 -11.45 16.01 27.50
N ALA A 174 -11.03 16.62 26.39
CA ALA A 174 -9.75 17.31 26.30
C ALA A 174 -9.81 18.57 27.18
N GLU A 175 -9.51 18.42 28.47
CA GLU A 175 -9.23 19.53 29.35
C GLU A 175 -7.74 19.84 29.23
N GLY A 176 -7.46 20.80 28.38
CA GLY A 176 -6.22 21.58 28.37
C GLY A 176 -4.93 20.77 28.15
N LEU A 177 -4.55 20.58 26.89
CA LEU A 177 -3.14 20.54 26.49
C LEU A 177 -2.75 21.93 25.99
#